data_10be613b68f5f13888aa8aeeac7c409c
#
_entry.id   10be613b68f5f13888aa8aeeac7c409c
#
_cell.length_a   1.000
_cell.length_b   1.000
_cell.length_c   1.000
_cell.angle_alpha   90.00
_cell.angle_beta   90.00
_cell.angle_gamma   90.00
#
_symmetry.space_group_name_H-M   'P 1'
#
loop_
_entity.id
_entity.type
_entity.pdbx_description
1 polymer ?
#
loop_
_entity_poly.entity_id
_entity_poly.type
_entity_poly.pdbx_seq_one_letter_code
_entity_poly.pdbx_strand_id
1 'polypeptide(L)'
;MAELITRFATETPDAPALIDEDGTTTWSEFNDRVNRLVNGLRTIGVGPGTTIAAMMANTREYYEVLAAAAHGGFACVPVNWHWVADELSYVLDDAAALVFIADARFANVASVASAGRTSVVQRLAVGGRIDGFADYEEFVADSDAGEPVDQVLGGPMFYTSGTTGRPKGVRGSLMGNSSIPSSVFGLMAAGFAQSAALPLPSVTLLDGPLYHSAQWAFSMFPLFAGATVVMRHKFDPAETLRSIDEYGVTNVHLVPTQFIRLLKLPEATRALFRGESLKMVWHGAAPCPPEVKRSMIEWWGPKITEYYGGTEGGIASMATSDEWLAKPGTLGKAQATMEIRIVKDDGTIAGVGEPGTIYLKNLMGSDFVYHNDPEKTEKAHLEPGVITLGDIGYLDADSDLFMSDRKIDMIISGGVNIYPAEIEGVLVAHPAVRDAAVFGIPNDDFGEEVKAAIELADGYEASDALKAEILAFVRTLLAGYKVPRSIDFEAAMPRQPTGKLYKRLLRDRYWEGVGRSI
;
A
#
# COMPACT_ATOMS: atom_id res chain seq x y z
N MET A 1 -17.48 -5.79 24.78
CA MET A 1 -16.19 -6.33 25.26
C MET A 1 -15.14 -5.99 24.22
N ALA A 2 -14.08 -5.34 24.63
CA ALA A 2 -12.93 -5.09 23.79
C ALA A 2 -12.19 -6.41 23.59
N GLU A 3 -12.62 -7.15 22.63
CA GLU A 3 -12.11 -8.51 22.42
C GLU A 3 -10.84 -8.55 21.57
N LEU A 4 -10.37 -7.39 21.05
CA LEU A 4 -9.25 -7.34 20.12
C LEU A 4 -7.92 -7.61 20.82
N ILE A 5 -7.45 -6.65 21.61
CA ILE A 5 -6.16 -6.74 22.32
C ILE A 5 -6.37 -7.35 23.70
N THR A 6 -7.42 -6.98 24.40
CA THR A 6 -7.73 -7.42 25.76
C THR A 6 -7.81 -8.94 25.89
N ARG A 7 -8.28 -9.63 24.85
CA ARG A 7 -8.29 -11.09 24.81
C ARG A 7 -6.87 -11.64 24.95
N PHE A 8 -5.93 -11.19 24.12
CA PHE A 8 -4.55 -11.68 24.14
C PHE A 8 -3.80 -11.24 25.41
N ALA A 9 -4.08 -10.02 25.90
CA ALA A 9 -3.54 -9.53 27.17
C ALA A 9 -4.02 -10.37 28.37
N THR A 10 -5.17 -11.04 28.25
CA THR A 10 -5.71 -11.95 29.27
C THR A 10 -5.23 -13.39 29.10
N GLU A 11 -5.24 -13.91 27.86
CA GLU A 11 -4.90 -15.31 27.57
C GLU A 11 -3.38 -15.56 27.55
N THR A 12 -2.61 -14.59 27.06
CA THR A 12 -1.15 -14.69 26.88
C THR A 12 -0.42 -13.37 27.21
N PRO A 13 -0.56 -12.85 28.47
CA PRO A 13 -0.11 -11.50 28.82
C PRO A 13 1.38 -11.23 28.53
N ASP A 14 2.24 -12.21 28.77
CA ASP A 14 3.70 -12.10 28.65
C ASP A 14 4.21 -12.46 27.23
N ALA A 15 3.32 -12.89 26.31
CA ALA A 15 3.73 -13.19 24.95
C ALA A 15 3.99 -11.89 24.16
N PRO A 16 4.96 -11.89 23.22
CA PRO A 16 5.28 -10.71 22.43
C PRO A 16 4.13 -10.35 21.47
N ALA A 17 3.67 -9.12 21.55
CA ALA A 17 2.75 -8.51 20.58
C ALA A 17 3.55 -7.80 19.48
N LEU A 18 4.51 -6.95 19.87
CA LEU A 18 5.31 -6.12 18.97
C LEU A 18 6.80 -6.28 19.29
N ILE A 19 7.61 -6.32 18.26
CA ILE A 19 9.09 -6.33 18.36
C ILE A 19 9.62 -5.29 17.37
N ASP A 20 10.38 -4.33 17.88
CA ASP A 20 11.07 -3.32 17.10
C ASP A 20 12.56 -3.23 17.47
N GLU A 21 13.25 -2.19 17.02
CA GLU A 21 14.68 -1.99 17.30
C GLU A 21 14.95 -1.65 18.77
N ASP A 22 13.96 -1.15 19.51
CA ASP A 22 14.07 -0.76 20.92
C ASP A 22 13.69 -1.89 21.88
N GLY A 23 13.15 -3.00 21.38
CA GLY A 23 12.86 -4.19 22.16
C GLY A 23 11.51 -4.84 21.89
N THR A 24 10.98 -5.53 22.89
CA THR A 24 9.72 -6.28 22.81
C THR A 24 8.66 -5.61 23.69
N THR A 25 7.45 -5.50 23.16
CA THR A 25 6.24 -5.11 23.90
C THR A 25 5.34 -6.34 24.01
N THR A 26 4.97 -6.70 25.22
CA THR A 26 4.06 -7.82 25.49
C THR A 26 2.60 -7.44 25.20
N TRP A 27 1.72 -8.43 25.12
CA TRP A 27 0.28 -8.17 24.94
C TRP A 27 -0.30 -7.37 26.11
N SER A 28 0.14 -7.65 27.35
CA SER A 28 -0.30 -6.90 28.54
C SER A 28 0.12 -5.43 28.47
N GLU A 29 1.39 -5.17 28.15
CA GLU A 29 1.92 -3.81 28.02
C GLU A 29 1.23 -3.07 26.86
N PHE A 30 1.05 -3.71 25.73
CA PHE A 30 0.38 -3.11 24.58
C PHE A 30 -1.08 -2.73 24.89
N ASN A 31 -1.82 -3.61 25.57
CA ASN A 31 -3.19 -3.31 25.98
C ASN A 31 -3.27 -2.14 26.97
N ASP A 32 -2.39 -2.12 27.99
CA ASP A 32 -2.33 -1.03 28.97
C ASP A 32 -2.09 0.32 28.27
N ARG A 33 -1.11 0.39 27.37
CA ARG A 33 -0.75 1.63 26.67
C ARG A 33 -1.86 2.09 25.71
N VAL A 34 -2.51 1.17 24.99
CA VAL A 34 -3.65 1.47 24.13
C VAL A 34 -4.82 2.01 24.94
N ASN A 35 -5.15 1.39 26.09
CA ASN A 35 -6.23 1.87 26.99
C ASN A 35 -5.93 3.29 27.48
N ARG A 36 -4.72 3.53 27.98
CA ARG A 36 -4.26 4.86 28.40
C ARG A 36 -4.38 5.89 27.29
N LEU A 37 -3.93 5.57 26.09
CA LEU A 37 -4.02 6.47 24.95
C LEU A 37 -5.49 6.80 24.60
N VAL A 38 -6.38 5.81 24.54
CA VAL A 38 -7.82 6.04 24.31
C VAL A 38 -8.42 6.94 25.38
N ASN A 39 -8.17 6.62 26.66
CA ASN A 39 -8.71 7.39 27.79
C ASN A 39 -8.16 8.81 27.82
N GLY A 40 -6.85 9.00 27.63
CA GLY A 40 -6.21 10.31 27.55
C GLY A 40 -6.77 11.17 26.42
N LEU A 41 -6.91 10.59 25.23
CA LEU A 41 -7.50 11.29 24.06
C LEU A 41 -8.96 11.72 24.34
N ARG A 42 -9.73 10.88 25.02
CA ARG A 42 -11.12 11.22 25.40
C ARG A 42 -11.19 12.41 26.37
N THR A 43 -10.21 12.57 27.29
CA THR A 43 -10.20 13.73 28.23
C THR A 43 -10.05 15.06 27.53
N ILE A 44 -9.47 15.08 26.34
CA ILE A 44 -9.26 16.29 25.52
C ILE A 44 -10.32 16.44 24.40
N GLY A 45 -11.42 15.67 24.49
CA GLY A 45 -12.57 15.78 23.59
C GLY A 45 -12.48 14.94 22.31
N VAL A 46 -11.49 14.06 22.17
CA VAL A 46 -11.45 13.09 21.06
C VAL A 46 -12.47 11.99 21.33
N GLY A 47 -13.43 11.83 20.44
CA GLY A 47 -14.51 10.84 20.57
C GLY A 47 -14.84 10.17 19.25
N PRO A 48 -15.83 9.28 19.21
CA PRO A 48 -16.25 8.61 17.99
C PRO A 48 -16.51 9.59 16.84
N GLY A 49 -15.91 9.29 15.68
CA GLY A 49 -16.04 10.11 14.48
C GLY A 49 -15.09 11.31 14.39
N THR A 50 -14.29 11.60 15.42
CA THR A 50 -13.21 12.59 15.33
C THR A 50 -12.01 12.00 14.57
N THR A 51 -11.15 12.89 14.09
CA THR A 51 -9.95 12.48 13.34
C THR A 51 -8.69 12.83 14.13
N ILE A 52 -7.74 11.88 14.18
CA ILE A 52 -6.37 12.10 14.61
C ILE A 52 -5.43 11.86 13.42
N ALA A 53 -4.30 12.56 13.38
CA ALA A 53 -3.28 12.36 12.35
C ALA A 53 -1.98 11.88 12.99
N ALA A 54 -1.28 10.94 12.35
CA ALA A 54 -0.06 10.35 12.86
C ALA A 54 1.04 10.33 11.79
N MET A 55 2.11 11.13 11.96
CA MET A 55 3.29 11.17 11.11
C MET A 55 4.44 10.46 11.83
N MET A 56 4.55 9.16 11.63
CA MET A 56 5.43 8.30 12.40
C MET A 56 6.21 7.31 11.53
N ALA A 57 7.41 6.95 11.93
CA ALA A 57 8.10 5.79 11.41
C ALA A 57 7.43 4.49 11.92
N ASN A 58 7.84 3.34 11.41
CA ASN A 58 7.35 2.06 11.92
C ASN A 58 7.91 1.84 13.33
N THR A 59 7.11 2.11 14.36
CA THR A 59 7.44 1.95 15.77
C THR A 59 6.26 1.35 16.53
N ARG A 60 6.49 0.87 17.75
CA ARG A 60 5.43 0.34 18.62
C ARG A 60 4.36 1.38 18.94
N GLU A 61 4.75 2.64 19.13
CA GLU A 61 3.82 3.74 19.41
C GLU A 61 2.88 3.98 18.22
N TYR A 62 3.33 3.72 16.99
CA TYR A 62 2.44 3.82 15.83
C TYR A 62 1.33 2.76 15.88
N TYR A 63 1.65 1.54 16.30
CA TYR A 63 0.63 0.50 16.52
C TYR A 63 -0.31 0.86 17.67
N GLU A 64 0.19 1.48 18.74
CA GLU A 64 -0.64 1.99 19.84
C GLU A 64 -1.66 3.01 19.31
N VAL A 65 -1.23 3.98 18.51
CA VAL A 65 -2.09 5.00 17.91
C VAL A 65 -3.15 4.39 16.99
N LEU A 66 -2.77 3.44 16.14
CA LEU A 66 -3.70 2.77 15.22
C LEU A 66 -4.68 1.86 15.95
N ALA A 67 -4.23 1.16 16.98
CA ALA A 67 -5.07 0.33 17.84
C ALA A 67 -6.02 1.20 18.68
N ALA A 68 -5.55 2.32 19.24
CA ALA A 68 -6.39 3.27 19.95
C ALA A 68 -7.49 3.84 19.05
N ALA A 69 -7.21 4.12 17.79
CA ALA A 69 -8.21 4.53 16.82
C ALA A 69 -9.29 3.45 16.62
N ALA A 70 -8.87 2.18 16.46
CA ALA A 70 -9.79 1.05 16.29
C ALA A 70 -10.69 0.81 17.50
N HIS A 71 -10.16 1.02 18.72
CA HIS A 71 -10.90 0.86 19.99
C HIS A 71 -11.75 2.08 20.37
N GLY A 72 -11.23 3.28 20.10
CA GLY A 72 -11.84 4.53 20.55
C GLY A 72 -12.89 5.11 19.59
N GLY A 73 -13.06 4.51 18.41
CA GLY A 73 -13.98 5.00 17.39
C GLY A 73 -13.45 6.21 16.60
N PHE A 74 -12.14 6.49 16.66
CA PHE A 74 -11.54 7.62 15.97
C PHE A 74 -11.20 7.25 14.52
N ALA A 75 -11.20 8.24 13.62
CA ALA A 75 -10.51 8.11 12.36
C ALA A 75 -9.03 8.44 12.59
N CYS A 76 -8.12 7.58 12.16
CA CYS A 76 -6.69 7.88 12.16
C CYS A 76 -6.21 8.10 10.73
N VAL A 77 -5.56 9.24 10.46
CA VAL A 77 -4.85 9.50 9.21
C VAL A 77 -3.39 9.08 9.37
N PRO A 78 -2.99 7.93 8.81
CA PRO A 78 -1.60 7.54 8.72
C PRO A 78 -0.90 8.45 7.70
N VAL A 79 -0.04 9.35 8.19
CA VAL A 79 0.60 10.39 7.37
C VAL A 79 1.86 9.85 6.70
N ASN A 80 1.96 10.07 5.39
CA ASN A 80 3.20 9.78 4.66
C ASN A 80 4.31 10.75 5.10
N TRP A 81 5.35 10.25 5.75
CA TRP A 81 6.46 11.05 6.26
C TRP A 81 7.37 11.68 5.18
N HIS A 82 7.16 11.36 3.91
CA HIS A 82 7.85 12.01 2.79
C HIS A 82 7.16 13.30 2.32
N TRP A 83 5.96 13.60 2.82
CA TRP A 83 5.28 14.84 2.47
C TRP A 83 6.03 16.06 3.01
N VAL A 84 6.02 17.12 2.21
CA VAL A 84 6.49 18.43 2.63
C VAL A 84 5.43 19.13 3.51
N ALA A 85 5.84 20.21 4.16
CA ALA A 85 4.98 20.89 5.12
C ALA A 85 3.64 21.36 4.52
N ASP A 86 3.61 21.81 3.27
CA ASP A 86 2.39 22.27 2.60
C ASP A 86 1.41 21.11 2.33
N GLU A 87 1.90 19.94 1.93
CA GLU A 87 1.07 18.75 1.74
C GLU A 87 0.49 18.26 3.05
N LEU A 88 1.32 18.18 4.10
CA LEU A 88 0.87 17.82 5.44
C LEU A 88 -0.12 18.82 5.99
N SER A 89 0.12 20.12 5.80
CA SER A 89 -0.78 21.20 6.18
C SER A 89 -2.16 21.02 5.58
N TYR A 90 -2.21 20.74 4.28
CA TYR A 90 -3.45 20.47 3.57
C TYR A 90 -4.19 19.26 4.17
N VAL A 91 -3.48 18.18 4.44
CA VAL A 91 -4.10 16.94 4.97
C VAL A 91 -4.63 17.15 6.39
N LEU A 92 -3.93 17.89 7.25
CA LEU A 92 -4.42 18.21 8.60
C LEU A 92 -5.72 19.03 8.56
N ASP A 93 -5.82 19.97 7.62
CA ASP A 93 -7.02 20.79 7.44
C ASP A 93 -8.17 19.99 6.79
N ASP A 94 -7.90 19.27 5.70
CA ASP A 94 -8.91 18.47 4.97
C ASP A 94 -9.50 17.36 5.85
N ALA A 95 -8.66 16.67 6.63
CA ALA A 95 -9.08 15.64 7.58
C ALA A 95 -9.75 16.20 8.84
N ALA A 96 -9.73 17.53 9.05
CA ALA A 96 -10.15 18.17 10.28
C ALA A 96 -9.50 17.52 11.52
N ALA A 97 -8.19 17.27 11.46
CA ALA A 97 -7.47 16.56 12.52
C ALA A 97 -7.51 17.35 13.84
N LEU A 98 -8.03 16.71 14.89
CA LEU A 98 -8.13 17.30 16.23
C LEU A 98 -6.83 17.10 17.02
N VAL A 99 -6.14 15.98 16.79
CA VAL A 99 -4.85 15.65 17.40
C VAL A 99 -3.84 15.34 16.31
N PHE A 100 -2.62 15.81 16.49
CA PHE A 100 -1.51 15.48 15.63
C PHE A 100 -0.37 14.85 16.44
N ILE A 101 -0.01 13.62 16.11
CA ILE A 101 1.06 12.85 16.73
C ILE A 101 2.20 12.75 15.72
N ALA A 102 3.42 13.11 16.13
CA ALA A 102 4.55 13.10 15.21
C ALA A 102 5.81 12.52 15.87
N ASP A 103 6.53 11.70 15.12
CA ASP A 103 7.88 11.24 15.48
C ASP A 103 8.89 12.39 15.36
N ALA A 104 9.75 12.55 16.35
CA ALA A 104 10.76 13.59 16.41
C ALA A 104 11.74 13.58 15.22
N ARG A 105 11.89 12.44 14.52
CA ARG A 105 12.64 12.35 13.25
C ARG A 105 12.09 13.29 12.18
N PHE A 106 10.81 13.66 12.26
CA PHE A 106 10.11 14.52 11.31
C PHE A 106 9.79 15.90 11.89
N ALA A 107 10.46 16.29 13.00
CA ALA A 107 10.19 17.49 13.78
C ALA A 107 10.02 18.77 12.92
N ASN A 108 10.91 18.99 11.95
CA ASN A 108 10.89 20.19 11.11
C ASN A 108 9.59 20.30 10.30
N VAL A 109 9.20 19.24 9.60
CA VAL A 109 7.98 19.22 8.80
C VAL A 109 6.75 19.29 9.69
N ALA A 110 6.73 18.54 10.80
CA ALA A 110 5.63 18.50 11.74
C ALA A 110 5.36 19.86 12.39
N SER A 111 6.42 20.55 12.86
CA SER A 111 6.30 21.89 13.46
C SER A 111 5.76 22.91 12.47
N VAL A 112 6.35 22.99 11.27
CA VAL A 112 5.94 23.95 10.24
C VAL A 112 4.48 23.69 9.81
N ALA A 113 4.15 22.43 9.52
CA ALA A 113 2.81 22.06 9.03
C ALA A 113 1.70 22.32 10.05
N SER A 114 1.97 22.16 11.35
CA SER A 114 0.97 22.32 12.40
C SER A 114 0.95 23.71 13.05
N ALA A 115 1.89 24.58 12.70
CA ALA A 115 2.00 25.94 13.26
C ALA A 115 0.75 26.77 13.01
N GLY A 116 0.24 27.43 14.08
CA GLY A 116 -0.93 28.33 14.00
C GLY A 116 -2.28 27.63 13.74
N ARG A 117 -2.33 26.30 13.63
CA ARG A 117 -3.58 25.56 13.46
C ARG A 117 -4.32 25.40 14.79
N THR A 118 -5.38 26.19 14.96
CA THR A 118 -6.22 26.14 16.17
C THR A 118 -7.16 24.93 16.18
N SER A 119 -7.40 24.29 15.02
CA SER A 119 -8.16 23.05 14.91
C SER A 119 -7.45 21.87 15.56
N VAL A 120 -6.11 21.87 15.56
CA VAL A 120 -5.29 20.85 16.24
C VAL A 120 -5.15 21.24 17.71
N VAL A 121 -5.99 20.70 18.56
CA VAL A 121 -6.04 21.04 20.00
C VAL A 121 -4.89 20.42 20.80
N GLN A 122 -4.37 19.27 20.35
CA GLN A 122 -3.27 18.57 21.00
C GLN A 122 -2.23 18.14 19.95
N ARG A 123 -0.96 18.34 20.31
CA ARG A 123 0.20 17.85 19.55
C ARG A 123 1.04 16.99 20.48
N LEU A 124 1.40 15.76 20.03
CA LEU A 124 2.20 14.81 20.81
C LEU A 124 3.46 14.43 20.02
N ALA A 125 4.61 14.48 20.70
CA ALA A 125 5.90 14.11 20.12
C ALA A 125 6.30 12.71 20.60
N VAL A 126 6.68 11.84 19.69
CA VAL A 126 7.17 10.48 19.94
C VAL A 126 8.68 10.42 19.69
N GLY A 127 9.41 9.71 20.56
CA GLY A 127 10.84 9.43 20.36
C GLY A 127 11.75 10.65 20.50
N GLY A 128 11.27 11.75 21.09
CA GLY A 128 12.05 12.95 21.36
C GLY A 128 11.21 14.22 21.38
N ARG A 129 11.88 15.38 21.49
CA ARG A 129 11.21 16.66 21.64
C ARG A 129 10.94 17.34 20.30
N ILE A 130 9.72 17.85 20.15
CA ILE A 130 9.31 18.75 19.06
C ILE A 130 8.77 20.04 19.68
N ASP A 131 9.24 21.21 19.23
CA ASP A 131 8.79 22.48 19.78
C ASP A 131 7.29 22.69 19.56
N GLY A 132 6.57 22.98 20.64
CA GLY A 132 5.11 23.15 20.63
C GLY A 132 4.32 21.84 20.74
N PHE A 133 4.98 20.71 20.96
CA PHE A 133 4.36 19.41 21.20
C PHE A 133 4.58 19.00 22.67
N ALA A 134 3.57 18.35 23.26
CA ALA A 134 3.71 17.65 24.52
C ALA A 134 4.42 16.28 24.29
N ASP A 135 5.00 15.74 25.34
CA ASP A 135 5.63 14.41 25.27
C ASP A 135 4.56 13.31 25.20
N TYR A 136 4.72 12.37 24.29
CA TYR A 136 3.78 11.26 24.10
C TYR A 136 3.80 10.30 25.29
N GLU A 137 4.99 9.98 25.82
CA GLU A 137 5.14 9.04 26.93
C GLU A 137 4.54 9.60 28.23
N GLU A 138 4.78 10.89 28.50
CA GLU A 138 4.15 11.56 29.64
C GLU A 138 2.62 11.57 29.50
N PHE A 139 2.10 11.89 28.29
CA PHE A 139 0.65 11.90 28.04
C PHE A 139 0.01 10.52 28.26
N VAL A 140 0.65 9.46 27.79
CA VAL A 140 0.16 8.08 27.97
C VAL A 140 0.28 7.67 29.45
N ALA A 141 1.41 7.95 30.12
CA ALA A 141 1.64 7.56 31.52
C ALA A 141 0.64 8.22 32.49
N ASP A 142 0.27 9.47 32.22
CA ASP A 142 -0.67 10.25 33.07
C ASP A 142 -2.13 9.85 32.86
N SER A 143 -2.43 9.02 31.85
CA SER A 143 -3.80 8.63 31.50
C SER A 143 -4.25 7.35 32.22
N ASP A 144 -5.57 7.19 32.39
CA ASP A 144 -6.17 6.03 33.04
C ASP A 144 -5.94 4.73 32.21
N ALA A 145 -5.46 3.68 32.85
CA ALA A 145 -5.22 2.36 32.26
C ALA A 145 -6.47 1.48 32.17
N GLY A 146 -7.58 1.90 32.78
CA GLY A 146 -8.82 1.14 32.77
C GLY A 146 -9.33 0.86 31.36
N GLU A 147 -9.96 -0.30 31.18
CA GLU A 147 -10.57 -0.67 29.89
C GLU A 147 -11.56 0.42 29.45
N PRO A 148 -11.40 1.02 28.26
CA PRO A 148 -12.31 2.07 27.79
C PRO A 148 -13.74 1.56 27.68
N VAL A 149 -14.71 2.34 28.16
CA VAL A 149 -16.14 2.05 27.98
C VAL A 149 -16.61 2.49 26.59
N ASP A 150 -17.76 1.96 26.14
CA ASP A 150 -18.41 2.37 24.88
C ASP A 150 -17.46 2.32 23.66
N GLN A 151 -16.78 1.21 23.50
CA GLN A 151 -15.86 0.99 22.39
C GLN A 151 -16.64 0.78 21.10
N VAL A 152 -16.44 1.69 20.15
CA VAL A 152 -17.04 1.63 18.82
C VAL A 152 -15.95 1.53 17.74
N LEU A 153 -16.32 1.06 16.57
CA LEU A 153 -15.40 0.85 15.47
C LEU A 153 -14.82 2.17 14.96
N GLY A 154 -13.50 2.29 15.07
CA GLY A 154 -12.71 3.30 14.38
C GLY A 154 -11.76 2.65 13.38
N GLY A 155 -10.85 3.42 12.82
CA GLY A 155 -9.88 2.87 11.90
C GLY A 155 -9.19 3.90 11.01
N PRO A 156 -8.42 3.45 10.02
CA PRO A 156 -7.63 4.35 9.19
C PRO A 156 -8.48 5.10 8.17
N MET A 157 -8.08 6.34 7.90
CA MET A 157 -8.46 7.11 6.73
C MET A 157 -7.18 7.38 5.92
N PHE A 158 -6.94 6.57 4.90
CA PHE A 158 -5.73 6.69 4.10
C PHE A 158 -5.83 7.81 3.08
N TYR A 159 -4.79 8.63 3.01
CA TYR A 159 -4.64 9.60 1.94
C TYR A 159 -3.82 9.03 0.81
N THR A 160 -4.44 8.86 -0.35
CA THR A 160 -3.79 8.37 -1.57
C THR A 160 -3.34 9.54 -2.45
N SER A 161 -2.27 9.33 -3.24
CA SER A 161 -1.85 10.29 -4.25
C SER A 161 -2.93 10.45 -5.31
N GLY A 162 -3.69 11.54 -5.22
CA GLY A 162 -4.71 11.85 -6.22
C GLY A 162 -4.10 12.11 -7.60
N THR A 163 -4.81 11.74 -8.66
CA THR A 163 -4.46 12.06 -10.06
C THR A 163 -4.42 13.58 -10.32
N THR A 164 -5.05 14.38 -9.46
CA THR A 164 -5.15 15.85 -9.54
C THR A 164 -4.07 16.61 -8.75
N GLY A 165 -3.09 15.93 -8.15
CA GLY A 165 -1.93 16.54 -7.49
C GLY A 165 -2.04 16.71 -5.97
N ARG A 166 -3.24 16.73 -5.37
CA ARG A 166 -3.40 16.74 -3.91
C ARG A 166 -3.81 15.38 -3.38
N PRO A 167 -3.28 14.95 -2.21
CA PRO A 167 -3.71 13.71 -1.57
C PRO A 167 -5.20 13.70 -1.29
N LYS A 168 -5.86 12.53 -1.39
CA LYS A 168 -7.29 12.37 -1.12
C LYS A 168 -7.53 11.30 -0.07
N GLY A 169 -8.34 11.63 0.93
CA GLY A 169 -8.74 10.70 1.98
C GLY A 169 -9.71 9.65 1.44
N VAL A 170 -9.43 8.39 1.71
CA VAL A 170 -10.31 7.24 1.41
C VAL A 170 -10.92 6.78 2.72
N ARG A 171 -12.23 6.82 2.82
CA ARG A 171 -12.99 6.45 4.02
C ARG A 171 -13.91 5.28 3.71
N GLY A 172 -13.71 4.16 4.41
CA GLY A 172 -14.62 3.02 4.32
C GLY A 172 -16.00 3.33 4.93
N SER A 173 -17.06 2.82 4.33
CA SER A 173 -18.45 3.07 4.76
C SER A 173 -18.75 2.60 6.18
N LEU A 174 -18.03 1.61 6.70
CA LEU A 174 -18.18 1.09 8.06
C LEU A 174 -17.43 1.92 9.11
N MET A 175 -16.39 2.66 8.71
CA MET A 175 -15.52 3.40 9.63
C MET A 175 -16.18 4.72 10.05
N GLY A 176 -16.12 5.01 11.37
CA GLY A 176 -16.70 6.22 11.94
C GLY A 176 -18.21 6.16 12.16
N ASN A 177 -18.83 4.99 12.01
CA ASN A 177 -20.22 4.77 12.43
C ASN A 177 -20.24 4.39 13.92
N SER A 178 -20.64 5.34 14.76
CA SER A 178 -20.70 5.19 16.22
C SER A 178 -21.65 4.10 16.73
N SER A 179 -22.45 3.49 15.87
CA SER A 179 -23.33 2.37 16.23
C SER A 179 -22.69 0.99 16.02
N ILE A 180 -21.52 0.91 15.40
CA ILE A 180 -20.82 -0.37 15.15
C ILE A 180 -19.83 -0.61 16.29
N PRO A 181 -19.93 -1.73 17.04
CA PRO A 181 -19.00 -2.03 18.12
C PRO A 181 -17.61 -2.37 17.58
N SER A 182 -16.57 -2.04 18.34
CA SER A 182 -15.17 -2.30 17.96
C SER A 182 -14.87 -3.79 17.72
N SER A 183 -15.62 -4.70 18.33
CA SER A 183 -15.50 -6.16 18.13
C SER A 183 -15.68 -6.61 16.68
N VAL A 184 -16.34 -5.82 15.83
CA VAL A 184 -16.42 -6.07 14.37
C VAL A 184 -15.05 -6.10 13.75
N PHE A 185 -14.09 -5.34 14.26
CA PHE A 185 -12.71 -5.38 13.78
C PHE A 185 -12.06 -6.76 13.96
N GLY A 186 -12.35 -7.45 15.08
CA GLY A 186 -11.91 -8.82 15.31
C GLY A 186 -12.48 -9.81 14.29
N LEU A 187 -13.74 -9.63 13.89
CA LEU A 187 -14.36 -10.42 12.81
C LEU A 187 -13.69 -10.15 11.46
N MET A 188 -13.36 -8.87 11.18
CA MET A 188 -12.60 -8.50 9.97
C MET A 188 -11.21 -9.14 9.96
N ALA A 189 -10.50 -9.10 11.11
CA ALA A 189 -9.18 -9.74 11.24
C ALA A 189 -9.25 -11.26 11.06
N ALA A 190 -10.25 -11.94 11.62
CA ALA A 190 -10.48 -13.36 11.43
C ALA A 190 -10.81 -13.70 9.96
N GLY A 191 -11.66 -12.89 9.32
CA GLY A 191 -11.97 -13.02 7.89
C GLY A 191 -10.73 -12.82 7.01
N PHE A 192 -9.90 -11.81 7.32
CA PHE A 192 -8.62 -11.61 6.65
C PHE A 192 -7.69 -12.81 6.84
N ALA A 193 -7.53 -13.29 8.08
CA ALA A 193 -6.68 -14.43 8.37
C ALA A 193 -7.08 -15.67 7.58
N GLN A 194 -8.38 -15.89 7.39
CA GLN A 194 -8.90 -16.99 6.58
C GLN A 194 -8.65 -16.75 5.08
N SER A 195 -9.03 -15.60 4.55
CA SER A 195 -8.95 -15.29 3.11
C SER A 195 -7.52 -15.16 2.61
N ALA A 196 -6.62 -14.59 3.43
CA ALA A 196 -5.20 -14.42 3.13
C ALA A 196 -4.36 -15.65 3.51
N ALA A 197 -4.97 -16.74 3.98
CA ALA A 197 -4.31 -17.96 4.44
C ALA A 197 -3.18 -17.67 5.46
N LEU A 198 -3.47 -16.82 6.46
CA LEU A 198 -2.52 -16.46 7.49
C LEU A 198 -2.04 -17.71 8.27
N PRO A 199 -0.74 -18.01 8.30
CA PRO A 199 -0.24 -19.14 9.09
C PRO A 199 -0.38 -18.84 10.59
N LEU A 200 -0.94 -19.77 11.36
CA LEU A 200 -1.07 -19.65 12.81
C LEU A 200 -0.31 -20.80 13.51
N PRO A 201 0.42 -20.57 14.62
CA PRO A 201 0.76 -19.26 15.15
C PRO A 201 1.58 -18.43 14.15
N SER A 202 1.51 -17.11 14.26
CA SER A 202 2.04 -16.19 13.25
C SER A 202 3.05 -15.20 13.84
N VAL A 203 4.15 -15.04 13.12
CA VAL A 203 5.08 -13.91 13.28
C VAL A 203 5.11 -13.16 11.95
N THR A 204 4.61 -11.94 11.95
CA THR A 204 4.48 -11.09 10.77
C THR A 204 5.63 -10.08 10.71
N LEU A 205 6.32 -9.97 9.59
CA LEU A 205 7.29 -8.90 9.38
C LEU A 205 6.62 -7.71 8.69
N LEU A 206 6.69 -6.54 9.31
CA LEU A 206 6.37 -5.26 8.69
C LEU A 206 7.65 -4.66 8.11
N ASP A 207 7.76 -4.67 6.80
CA ASP A 207 8.97 -4.27 6.07
C ASP A 207 8.74 -3.13 5.07
N GLY A 208 7.59 -2.51 5.16
CA GLY A 208 7.22 -1.31 4.41
C GLY A 208 6.51 -0.29 5.28
N PRO A 209 6.31 0.94 4.78
CA PRO A 209 5.76 2.01 5.59
C PRO A 209 4.30 1.77 6.02
N LEU A 210 4.03 1.83 7.32
CA LEU A 210 2.72 1.55 7.92
C LEU A 210 1.62 2.55 7.49
N TYR A 211 1.99 3.71 6.97
CA TYR A 211 1.03 4.65 6.39
C TYR A 211 0.43 4.21 5.05
N HIS A 212 0.88 3.10 4.47
CA HIS A 212 0.25 2.50 3.29
C HIS A 212 -0.78 1.44 3.68
N SER A 213 -1.94 1.50 3.03
CA SER A 213 -3.07 0.62 3.33
C SER A 213 -2.73 -0.87 3.26
N ALA A 214 -1.88 -1.29 2.33
CA ALA A 214 -1.42 -2.67 2.23
C ALA A 214 -0.56 -3.08 3.44
N GLN A 215 0.47 -2.29 3.77
CA GLN A 215 1.34 -2.58 4.91
C GLN A 215 0.55 -2.59 6.23
N TRP A 216 -0.39 -1.64 6.35
CA TRP A 216 -1.32 -1.62 7.46
C TRP A 216 -2.17 -2.90 7.51
N ALA A 217 -2.83 -3.28 6.41
CA ALA A 217 -3.73 -4.43 6.39
C ALA A 217 -3.01 -5.75 6.66
N PHE A 218 -1.83 -5.95 6.02
CA PHE A 218 -1.02 -7.16 6.16
C PHE A 218 -0.17 -7.21 7.44
N SER A 219 -0.34 -6.25 8.36
CA SER A 219 0.27 -6.28 9.69
C SER A 219 -0.75 -6.10 10.83
N MET A 220 -1.70 -5.15 10.70
CA MET A 220 -2.72 -4.92 11.72
C MET A 220 -3.74 -6.05 11.82
N PHE A 221 -4.22 -6.59 10.69
CA PHE A 221 -5.13 -7.74 10.74
C PHE A 221 -4.45 -9.00 11.31
N PRO A 222 -3.21 -9.36 10.92
CA PRO A 222 -2.47 -10.39 11.62
C PRO A 222 -2.32 -10.15 13.11
N LEU A 223 -1.96 -8.92 13.54
CA LEU A 223 -1.84 -8.57 14.96
C LEU A 223 -3.18 -8.83 15.69
N PHE A 224 -4.29 -8.34 15.17
CA PHE A 224 -5.61 -8.57 15.78
C PHE A 224 -6.10 -10.03 15.67
N ALA A 225 -5.47 -10.85 14.84
CA ALA A 225 -5.66 -12.31 14.83
C ALA A 225 -4.70 -13.04 15.79
N GLY A 226 -3.86 -12.33 16.55
CA GLY A 226 -2.95 -12.87 17.56
C GLY A 226 -1.51 -13.11 17.08
N ALA A 227 -1.13 -12.52 15.94
CA ALA A 227 0.25 -12.59 15.47
C ALA A 227 1.17 -11.65 16.28
N THR A 228 2.42 -12.06 16.49
CA THR A 228 3.50 -11.13 16.84
C THR A 228 3.90 -10.34 15.60
N VAL A 229 4.04 -9.01 15.70
CA VAL A 229 4.54 -8.18 14.60
C VAL A 229 5.97 -7.75 14.90
N VAL A 230 6.89 -8.15 14.00
CA VAL A 230 8.27 -7.65 13.95
C VAL A 230 8.30 -6.50 12.96
N MET A 231 8.86 -5.37 13.33
CA MET A 231 8.90 -4.19 12.47
C MET A 231 10.31 -3.62 12.32
N ARG A 232 10.53 -2.99 11.17
CA ARG A 232 11.73 -2.22 10.84
C ARG A 232 11.33 -0.84 10.35
N HIS A 233 12.15 0.16 10.67
CA HIS A 233 11.85 1.55 10.28
C HIS A 233 11.75 1.72 8.78
N LYS A 234 12.59 1.01 8.02
CA LYS A 234 12.62 1.05 6.57
C LYS A 234 13.13 -0.27 6.00
N PHE A 235 12.75 -0.54 4.78
CA PHE A 235 13.23 -1.69 4.03
C PHE A 235 14.74 -1.64 3.79
N ASP A 236 15.43 -2.69 4.22
CA ASP A 236 16.78 -3.06 3.80
C ASP A 236 16.79 -4.53 3.40
N PRO A 237 17.20 -4.90 2.18
CA PRO A 237 17.05 -6.27 1.70
C PRO A 237 17.86 -7.30 2.48
N ALA A 238 19.04 -6.93 3.02
CA ALA A 238 19.84 -7.85 3.82
C ALA A 238 19.24 -8.01 5.23
N GLU A 239 18.74 -6.92 5.81
CA GLU A 239 18.05 -6.91 7.09
C GLU A 239 16.75 -7.70 7.05
N THR A 240 15.98 -7.61 5.93
CA THR A 240 14.77 -8.39 5.70
C THR A 240 15.06 -9.88 5.83
N LEU A 241 16.11 -10.39 5.14
CA LEU A 241 16.50 -11.79 5.22
C LEU A 241 16.90 -12.22 6.64
N ARG A 242 17.71 -11.38 7.31
CA ARG A 242 18.12 -11.64 8.71
C ARG A 242 16.92 -11.67 9.64
N SER A 243 16.02 -10.69 9.55
CA SER A 243 14.83 -10.62 10.40
C SER A 243 13.92 -11.83 10.23
N ILE A 244 13.76 -12.34 8.99
CA ILE A 244 12.99 -13.56 8.74
C ILE A 244 13.59 -14.74 9.50
N ASP A 245 14.90 -14.94 9.42
CA ASP A 245 15.57 -16.09 10.05
C ASP A 245 15.71 -15.92 11.58
N GLU A 246 15.97 -14.70 12.06
CA GLU A 246 16.22 -14.40 13.48
C GLU A 246 14.95 -14.50 14.32
N TYR A 247 13.85 -13.90 13.84
CA TYR A 247 12.59 -13.86 14.58
C TYR A 247 11.63 -14.99 14.23
N GLY A 248 12.02 -15.90 13.34
CA GLY A 248 11.16 -16.98 12.89
C GLY A 248 9.90 -16.48 12.18
N VAL A 249 10.06 -15.45 11.34
CA VAL A 249 8.95 -14.83 10.60
C VAL A 249 8.23 -15.87 9.73
N THR A 250 6.92 -15.94 9.88
CA THR A 250 6.08 -16.87 9.12
C THR A 250 5.46 -16.23 7.88
N ASN A 251 5.29 -14.91 7.88
CA ASN A 251 4.66 -14.20 6.79
C ASN A 251 5.14 -12.75 6.68
N VAL A 252 5.16 -12.25 5.45
CA VAL A 252 5.57 -10.88 5.12
C VAL A 252 4.81 -10.37 3.90
N HIS A 253 4.51 -9.07 3.87
CA HIS A 253 4.02 -8.38 2.68
C HIS A 253 5.16 -7.61 2.03
N LEU A 254 5.41 -7.87 0.75
CA LEU A 254 6.45 -7.21 -0.04
C LEU A 254 5.85 -6.62 -1.32
N VAL A 255 6.56 -5.70 -1.95
CA VAL A 255 6.19 -5.15 -3.25
C VAL A 255 7.23 -5.51 -4.31
N PRO A 256 6.90 -5.49 -5.61
CA PRO A 256 7.81 -5.95 -6.67
C PRO A 256 9.19 -5.31 -6.66
N THR A 257 9.30 -4.03 -6.28
CA THR A 257 10.61 -3.36 -6.14
C THR A 257 11.46 -3.93 -5.01
N GLN A 258 10.84 -4.42 -3.94
CA GLN A 258 11.56 -5.13 -2.87
C GLN A 258 12.06 -6.49 -3.36
N PHE A 259 11.28 -7.23 -4.14
CA PHE A 259 11.73 -8.46 -4.81
C PHE A 259 12.96 -8.22 -5.68
N ILE A 260 12.93 -7.18 -6.53
CA ILE A 260 14.08 -6.82 -7.37
C ILE A 260 15.32 -6.52 -6.52
N ARG A 261 15.19 -5.79 -5.41
CA ARG A 261 16.31 -5.48 -4.53
C ARG A 261 16.85 -6.71 -3.79
N LEU A 262 15.98 -7.62 -3.37
CA LEU A 262 16.36 -8.90 -2.76
C LEU A 262 17.14 -9.77 -3.75
N LEU A 263 16.66 -9.90 -4.99
CA LEU A 263 17.33 -10.67 -6.06
C LEU A 263 18.69 -10.08 -6.46
N LYS A 264 18.88 -8.77 -6.28
CA LYS A 264 20.16 -8.07 -6.57
C LYS A 264 21.18 -8.16 -5.44
N LEU A 265 20.85 -8.73 -4.29
CA LEU A 265 21.84 -8.99 -3.26
C LEU A 265 22.94 -9.92 -3.77
N PRO A 266 24.20 -9.76 -3.30
CA PRO A 266 25.28 -10.67 -3.62
C PRO A 266 24.88 -12.12 -3.33
N GLU A 267 25.31 -13.04 -4.20
CA GLU A 267 25.00 -14.48 -4.08
C GLU A 267 25.40 -15.04 -2.70
N ALA A 268 26.54 -14.61 -2.18
CA ALA A 268 26.98 -14.99 -0.84
C ALA A 268 26.00 -14.57 0.27
N THR A 269 25.38 -13.40 0.14
CA THR A 269 24.35 -12.94 1.09
C THR A 269 23.06 -13.73 0.95
N ARG A 270 22.62 -13.98 -0.30
CA ARG A 270 21.43 -14.78 -0.59
C ARG A 270 21.55 -16.22 -0.12
N ALA A 271 22.75 -16.80 -0.23
CA ALA A 271 23.04 -18.17 0.19
C ALA A 271 23.00 -18.38 1.72
N LEU A 272 23.10 -17.31 2.51
CA LEU A 272 22.96 -17.39 3.98
C LEU A 272 21.50 -17.47 4.44
N PHE A 273 20.55 -17.05 3.61
CA PHE A 273 19.14 -17.07 3.93
C PHE A 273 18.60 -18.51 3.95
N ARG A 274 17.96 -18.89 5.06
CA ARG A 274 17.37 -20.21 5.25
C ARG A 274 15.86 -20.19 4.94
N GLY A 275 15.13 -19.19 5.45
CA GLY A 275 13.70 -19.00 5.24
C GLY A 275 12.82 -20.19 5.66
N GLU A 276 13.29 -21.00 6.64
CA GLU A 276 12.60 -22.21 7.07
C GLU A 276 11.24 -21.93 7.74
N SER A 277 11.17 -20.82 8.50
CA SER A 277 9.95 -20.38 9.16
C SER A 277 8.93 -19.78 8.21
N LEU A 278 9.39 -19.22 7.09
CA LEU A 278 8.55 -18.47 6.15
C LEU A 278 7.57 -19.39 5.43
N LYS A 279 6.28 -19.10 5.55
CA LYS A 279 5.18 -19.89 4.97
C LYS A 279 4.39 -19.11 3.93
N MET A 280 4.30 -17.78 4.08
CA MET A 280 3.49 -16.93 3.22
C MET A 280 4.19 -15.60 2.91
N VAL A 281 4.21 -15.25 1.64
CA VAL A 281 4.67 -13.94 1.15
C VAL A 281 3.60 -13.35 0.27
N TRP A 282 2.91 -12.34 0.75
CA TRP A 282 1.97 -11.60 -0.07
C TRP A 282 2.69 -10.52 -0.86
N HIS A 283 2.29 -10.33 -2.09
CA HIS A 283 2.74 -9.16 -2.85
C HIS A 283 1.63 -8.59 -3.73
N GLY A 284 1.73 -7.31 -4.03
CA GLY A 284 0.77 -6.57 -4.83
C GLY A 284 1.15 -5.10 -4.92
N ALA A 285 0.16 -4.22 -5.00
CA ALA A 285 0.29 -2.77 -5.10
C ALA A 285 0.94 -2.23 -6.39
N ALA A 286 1.60 -3.07 -7.18
CA ALA A 286 2.16 -2.75 -8.49
C ALA A 286 2.27 -4.03 -9.33
N PRO A 287 2.29 -3.93 -10.68
CA PRO A 287 2.59 -5.06 -11.54
C PRO A 287 3.97 -5.64 -11.23
N CYS A 288 4.05 -6.97 -11.15
CA CYS A 288 5.30 -7.68 -10.93
C CYS A 288 5.81 -8.25 -12.26
N PRO A 289 7.04 -7.91 -12.71
CA PRO A 289 7.61 -8.51 -13.90
C PRO A 289 7.65 -10.04 -13.77
N PRO A 290 7.20 -10.81 -14.77
CA PRO A 290 7.08 -12.26 -14.67
C PRO A 290 8.39 -12.96 -14.28
N GLU A 291 9.52 -12.51 -14.79
CA GLU A 291 10.83 -13.10 -14.48
C GLU A 291 11.26 -12.83 -13.03
N VAL A 292 10.93 -11.66 -12.49
CA VAL A 292 11.18 -11.32 -11.08
C VAL A 292 10.38 -12.26 -10.17
N LYS A 293 9.10 -12.43 -10.46
CA LYS A 293 8.24 -13.33 -9.68
C LYS A 293 8.70 -14.78 -9.78
N ARG A 294 9.05 -15.26 -10.99
CA ARG A 294 9.58 -16.60 -11.21
C ARG A 294 10.84 -16.85 -10.39
N SER A 295 11.81 -15.92 -10.46
CA SER A 295 13.06 -16.02 -9.71
C SER A 295 12.84 -16.01 -8.20
N MET A 296 11.88 -15.25 -7.70
CA MET A 296 11.52 -15.29 -6.28
C MET A 296 10.88 -16.62 -5.87
N ILE A 297 9.99 -17.18 -6.70
CA ILE A 297 9.39 -18.50 -6.44
C ILE A 297 10.46 -19.60 -6.46
N GLU A 298 11.41 -19.55 -7.40
CA GLU A 298 12.53 -20.48 -7.46
C GLU A 298 13.42 -20.41 -6.22
N TRP A 299 13.67 -19.18 -5.69
CA TRP A 299 14.52 -18.99 -4.51
C TRP A 299 13.81 -19.30 -3.20
N TRP A 300 12.60 -18.78 -3.01
CA TRP A 300 11.89 -18.90 -1.71
C TRP A 300 10.90 -20.06 -1.65
N GLY A 301 10.65 -20.74 -2.77
CA GLY A 301 9.66 -21.78 -2.93
C GLY A 301 8.26 -21.24 -3.22
N PRO A 302 7.25 -22.11 -3.38
CA PRO A 302 5.88 -21.76 -3.75
C PRO A 302 5.09 -21.14 -2.58
N LYS A 303 5.67 -20.13 -1.93
CA LYS A 303 5.10 -19.41 -0.78
C LYS A 303 4.56 -18.02 -1.15
N ILE A 304 4.70 -17.62 -2.42
CA ILE A 304 4.39 -16.28 -2.89
C ILE A 304 2.97 -16.24 -3.44
N THR A 305 2.17 -15.37 -2.87
CA THR A 305 0.78 -15.12 -3.29
C THR A 305 0.64 -13.67 -3.76
N GLU A 306 0.24 -13.48 -4.99
CA GLU A 306 -0.11 -12.17 -5.54
C GLU A 306 -1.56 -11.84 -5.23
N TYR A 307 -1.82 -10.58 -4.86
CA TYR A 307 -3.18 -10.10 -4.73
C TYR A 307 -3.40 -8.87 -5.63
N TYR A 308 -4.62 -8.69 -6.08
CA TYR A 308 -5.10 -7.47 -6.71
C TYR A 308 -6.14 -6.81 -5.82
N GLY A 309 -6.01 -5.50 -5.69
CA GLY A 309 -6.90 -4.68 -4.87
C GLY A 309 -6.34 -3.28 -4.65
N GLY A 310 -7.03 -2.51 -3.82
CA GLY A 310 -6.66 -1.13 -3.51
C GLY A 310 -7.24 -0.66 -2.19
N THR A 311 -6.87 0.56 -1.83
CA THR A 311 -7.34 1.20 -0.59
C THR A 311 -8.86 1.30 -0.56
N GLU A 312 -9.47 1.53 -1.71
CA GLU A 312 -10.91 1.71 -1.91
C GLU A 312 -11.70 0.41 -1.80
N GLY A 313 -11.16 -0.68 -2.33
CA GLY A 313 -11.88 -1.95 -2.50
C GLY A 313 -11.37 -3.13 -1.68
N GLY A 314 -10.26 -2.96 -0.93
CA GLY A 314 -9.60 -4.08 -0.25
C GLY A 314 -8.98 -5.08 -1.24
N ILE A 315 -8.93 -6.36 -0.85
CA ILE A 315 -8.37 -7.44 -1.67
C ILE A 315 -9.50 -8.04 -2.51
N ALA A 316 -9.40 -7.90 -3.84
CA ALA A 316 -10.40 -8.38 -4.79
C ALA A 316 -10.12 -9.80 -5.30
N SER A 317 -8.88 -10.11 -5.64
CA SER A 317 -8.46 -11.44 -6.09
C SER A 317 -7.10 -11.83 -5.53
N MET A 318 -6.79 -13.12 -5.56
CA MET A 318 -5.50 -13.68 -5.17
C MET A 318 -5.10 -14.82 -6.11
N ALA A 319 -3.78 -14.92 -6.36
CA ALA A 319 -3.15 -16.02 -7.09
C ALA A 319 -1.98 -16.59 -6.28
N THR A 320 -2.03 -17.86 -5.95
CA THR A 320 -0.92 -18.61 -5.36
C THR A 320 0.24 -18.78 -6.36
N SER A 321 1.41 -19.20 -5.87
CA SER A 321 2.54 -19.53 -6.74
C SER A 321 2.19 -20.59 -7.79
N ASP A 322 1.46 -21.63 -7.41
CA ASP A 322 1.12 -22.74 -8.32
C ASP A 322 0.13 -22.28 -9.40
N GLU A 323 -0.89 -21.51 -9.04
CA GLU A 323 -1.83 -20.92 -10.00
C GLU A 323 -1.12 -19.97 -10.96
N TRP A 324 -0.22 -19.14 -10.43
CA TRP A 324 0.53 -18.21 -11.26
C TRP A 324 1.52 -18.93 -12.20
N LEU A 325 2.20 -19.99 -11.74
CA LEU A 325 3.09 -20.79 -12.60
C LEU A 325 2.33 -21.51 -13.71
N ALA A 326 1.11 -21.95 -13.42
CA ALA A 326 0.22 -22.55 -14.42
C ALA A 326 -0.30 -21.52 -15.45
N LYS A 327 -0.53 -20.28 -15.02
CA LYS A 327 -1.03 -19.16 -15.85
C LYS A 327 -0.26 -17.87 -15.56
N PRO A 328 0.95 -17.70 -16.08
CA PRO A 328 1.78 -16.53 -15.82
C PRO A 328 1.07 -15.21 -16.16
N GLY A 329 1.09 -14.25 -15.23
CA GLY A 329 0.41 -12.96 -15.36
C GLY A 329 -0.99 -12.91 -14.79
N THR A 330 -1.55 -14.05 -14.33
CA THR A 330 -2.83 -14.04 -13.62
C THR A 330 -2.73 -13.32 -12.28
N LEU A 331 -3.77 -12.56 -11.95
CA LEU A 331 -4.04 -12.01 -10.62
C LEU A 331 -4.97 -12.91 -9.79
N GLY A 332 -5.24 -14.12 -10.30
CA GLY A 332 -6.10 -15.11 -9.68
C GLY A 332 -7.59 -14.83 -9.80
N LYS A 333 -8.37 -15.54 -8.97
CA LYS A 333 -9.82 -15.46 -8.96
C LYS A 333 -10.32 -14.50 -7.90
N ALA A 334 -11.55 -14.03 -8.10
CA ALA A 334 -12.23 -13.22 -7.10
C ALA A 334 -12.27 -13.94 -5.74
N GLN A 335 -12.01 -13.19 -4.67
CA GLN A 335 -12.22 -13.68 -3.32
C GLN A 335 -13.70 -14.03 -3.08
N ALA A 336 -13.98 -14.95 -2.17
CA ALA A 336 -15.35 -15.41 -1.89
C ALA A 336 -16.33 -14.28 -1.51
N THR A 337 -15.83 -13.18 -0.99
CA THR A 337 -16.60 -11.98 -0.64
C THR A 337 -16.63 -10.92 -1.71
N MET A 338 -16.08 -11.20 -2.90
CA MET A 338 -15.93 -10.22 -3.97
C MET A 338 -16.53 -10.73 -5.29
N GLU A 339 -17.12 -9.82 -6.05
CA GLU A 339 -17.50 -10.02 -7.45
C GLU A 339 -16.65 -9.10 -8.32
N ILE A 340 -16.10 -9.63 -9.40
CA ILE A 340 -15.35 -8.86 -10.40
C ILE A 340 -16.17 -8.79 -11.67
N ARG A 341 -16.37 -7.58 -12.18
CA ARG A 341 -17.04 -7.32 -13.47
C ARG A 341 -16.10 -6.58 -14.40
N ILE A 342 -16.04 -7.02 -15.63
CA ILE A 342 -15.32 -6.30 -16.70
C ILE A 342 -16.34 -5.57 -17.54
N VAL A 343 -16.24 -4.24 -17.64
CA VAL A 343 -17.21 -3.40 -18.33
C VAL A 343 -16.52 -2.63 -19.46
N LYS A 344 -17.06 -2.76 -20.67
CA LYS A 344 -16.54 -2.05 -21.86
C LYS A 344 -16.94 -0.57 -21.82
N ASP A 345 -16.31 0.25 -22.67
CA ASP A 345 -16.61 1.69 -22.74
C ASP A 345 -18.05 2.01 -23.19
N ASP A 346 -18.73 1.08 -23.85
CA ASP A 346 -20.16 1.20 -24.20
C ASP A 346 -21.10 0.82 -23.03
N GLY A 347 -20.57 0.48 -21.87
CA GLY A 347 -21.32 0.09 -20.67
C GLY A 347 -21.77 -1.37 -20.65
N THR A 348 -21.45 -2.17 -21.68
CA THR A 348 -21.80 -3.59 -21.71
C THR A 348 -20.76 -4.44 -20.93
N ILE A 349 -21.21 -5.58 -20.38
CA ILE A 349 -20.31 -6.55 -19.77
C ILE A 349 -19.45 -7.20 -20.86
N ALA A 350 -18.15 -7.24 -20.63
CA ALA A 350 -17.20 -7.88 -21.54
C ALA A 350 -17.34 -9.41 -21.52
N GLY A 351 -17.12 -10.03 -22.67
CA GLY A 351 -17.02 -11.49 -22.80
C GLY A 351 -15.68 -12.02 -22.29
N VAL A 352 -15.53 -13.36 -22.34
CA VAL A 352 -14.28 -14.03 -21.96
C VAL A 352 -13.11 -13.55 -22.83
N GLY A 353 -12.03 -13.09 -22.20
CA GLY A 353 -10.85 -12.58 -22.88
C GLY A 353 -11.00 -11.16 -23.45
N GLU A 354 -12.18 -10.54 -23.38
CA GLU A 354 -12.38 -9.17 -23.83
C GLU A 354 -11.95 -8.17 -22.74
N PRO A 355 -11.09 -7.18 -23.07
CA PRO A 355 -10.67 -6.17 -22.11
C PRO A 355 -11.78 -5.13 -21.84
N GLY A 356 -11.78 -4.61 -20.62
CA GLY A 356 -12.64 -3.52 -20.18
C GLY A 356 -12.20 -2.98 -18.83
N THR A 357 -12.91 -1.98 -18.32
CA THR A 357 -12.66 -1.45 -16.97
C THR A 357 -13.04 -2.50 -15.92
N ILE A 358 -12.13 -2.75 -14.98
CA ILE A 358 -12.35 -3.67 -13.86
C ILE A 358 -13.23 -2.96 -12.83
N TYR A 359 -14.37 -3.55 -12.52
CA TYR A 359 -15.25 -3.15 -11.43
C TYR A 359 -15.31 -4.24 -10.35
N LEU A 360 -15.34 -3.80 -9.11
CA LEU A 360 -15.32 -4.62 -7.91
C LEU A 360 -16.60 -4.39 -7.11
N LYS A 361 -17.23 -5.47 -6.63
CA LYS A 361 -18.33 -5.40 -5.70
C LYS A 361 -18.04 -6.23 -4.46
N ASN A 362 -18.09 -5.59 -3.30
CA ASN A 362 -18.01 -6.32 -2.03
C ASN A 362 -19.38 -6.90 -1.68
N LEU A 363 -19.48 -8.22 -1.61
CA LEU A 363 -20.73 -8.95 -1.35
C LEU A 363 -21.20 -8.84 0.11
N MET A 364 -20.32 -8.36 1.00
CA MET A 364 -20.67 -8.06 2.40
C MET A 364 -21.21 -6.63 2.59
N GLY A 365 -21.35 -5.86 1.48
CA GLY A 365 -21.91 -4.51 1.48
C GLY A 365 -20.94 -3.42 1.94
N SER A 366 -19.64 -3.70 2.04
CA SER A 366 -18.64 -2.66 2.28
C SER A 366 -18.46 -1.79 1.05
N ASP A 367 -18.36 -0.48 1.25
CA ASP A 367 -18.20 0.54 0.22
C ASP A 367 -17.26 1.63 0.74
N PHE A 368 -16.92 2.61 -0.10
CA PHE A 368 -16.06 3.72 0.29
C PHE A 368 -16.56 5.06 -0.25
N VAL A 369 -16.00 6.13 0.31
CA VAL A 369 -16.14 7.48 -0.23
C VAL A 369 -14.77 8.17 -0.22
N TYR A 370 -14.53 9.03 -1.22
CA TYR A 370 -13.45 10.00 -1.11
C TYR A 370 -13.89 11.14 -0.18
N HIS A 371 -13.09 11.38 0.86
CA HIS A 371 -13.37 12.41 1.85
C HIS A 371 -13.42 13.78 1.17
N ASN A 372 -14.49 14.54 1.45
CA ASN A 372 -14.75 15.87 0.87
C ASN A 372 -14.77 15.93 -0.69
N ASP A 373 -14.91 14.79 -1.39
CA ASP A 373 -14.93 14.76 -2.86
C ASP A 373 -16.06 13.84 -3.40
N PRO A 374 -17.33 14.31 -3.33
CA PRO A 374 -18.47 13.52 -3.78
C PRO A 374 -18.47 13.26 -5.29
N GLU A 375 -17.98 14.21 -6.10
CA GLU A 375 -17.89 14.05 -7.55
C GLU A 375 -16.94 12.93 -7.96
N LYS A 376 -15.77 12.85 -7.31
CA LYS A 376 -14.83 11.76 -7.56
C LYS A 376 -15.37 10.43 -7.02
N THR A 377 -16.09 10.46 -5.91
CA THR A 377 -16.75 9.26 -5.37
C THR A 377 -17.74 8.71 -6.40
N GLU A 378 -18.60 9.56 -6.96
CA GLU A 378 -19.56 9.17 -8.01
C GLU A 378 -18.86 8.58 -9.23
N LYS A 379 -17.78 9.22 -9.72
CA LYS A 379 -16.99 8.74 -10.86
C LYS A 379 -16.31 7.39 -10.64
N ALA A 380 -16.03 7.03 -9.39
CA ALA A 380 -15.43 5.75 -9.04
C ALA A 380 -16.47 4.62 -8.92
N HIS A 381 -17.77 4.93 -8.99
CA HIS A 381 -18.84 3.96 -8.88
C HIS A 381 -19.57 3.78 -10.20
N LEU A 382 -19.79 2.54 -10.61
CA LEU A 382 -20.68 2.19 -11.72
C LEU A 382 -22.14 2.26 -11.25
N GLU A 383 -22.39 1.74 -10.08
CA GLU A 383 -23.65 1.74 -9.32
C GLU A 383 -23.31 1.62 -7.82
N PRO A 384 -24.23 1.87 -6.89
CA PRO A 384 -23.94 1.78 -5.45
C PRO A 384 -23.28 0.44 -5.08
N GLY A 385 -22.10 0.51 -4.43
CA GLY A 385 -21.32 -0.65 -4.01
C GLY A 385 -20.55 -1.37 -5.13
N VAL A 386 -20.57 -0.85 -6.36
CA VAL A 386 -19.77 -1.37 -7.49
C VAL A 386 -18.74 -0.33 -7.92
N ILE A 387 -17.50 -0.53 -7.54
CA ILE A 387 -16.44 0.46 -7.63
C ILE A 387 -15.38 0.08 -8.67
N THR A 388 -14.63 1.05 -9.17
CA THR A 388 -13.42 0.82 -9.96
C THR A 388 -12.20 1.48 -9.34
N LEU A 389 -11.06 0.82 -9.48
CA LEU A 389 -9.75 1.38 -9.16
C LEU A 389 -9.12 2.11 -10.36
N GLY A 390 -9.81 2.11 -11.51
CA GLY A 390 -9.36 2.70 -12.76
C GLY A 390 -8.41 1.79 -13.57
N ASP A 391 -8.43 0.50 -13.30
CA ASP A 391 -7.62 -0.49 -13.99
C ASP A 391 -8.40 -1.15 -15.14
N ILE A 392 -7.68 -1.56 -16.19
CA ILE A 392 -8.22 -2.30 -17.33
C ILE A 392 -7.71 -3.73 -17.30
N GLY A 393 -8.60 -4.69 -17.54
CA GLY A 393 -8.26 -6.10 -17.56
C GLY A 393 -9.35 -6.96 -18.21
N TYR A 394 -9.19 -8.26 -18.12
CA TYR A 394 -10.15 -9.24 -18.61
C TYR A 394 -10.20 -10.46 -17.72
N LEU A 395 -11.27 -11.22 -17.80
CA LEU A 395 -11.40 -12.56 -17.23
C LEU A 395 -11.21 -13.61 -18.32
N ASP A 396 -10.43 -14.64 -18.03
CA ASP A 396 -10.31 -15.79 -18.92
C ASP A 396 -11.49 -16.78 -18.78
N ALA A 397 -11.44 -17.91 -19.50
CA ALA A 397 -12.50 -18.92 -19.47
C ALA A 397 -12.67 -19.61 -18.10
N ASP A 398 -11.63 -19.59 -17.25
CA ASP A 398 -11.64 -20.14 -15.90
C ASP A 398 -11.94 -19.09 -14.83
N SER A 399 -12.28 -17.85 -15.25
CA SER A 399 -12.52 -16.67 -14.40
C SER A 399 -11.27 -16.18 -13.66
N ASP A 400 -10.09 -16.44 -14.17
CA ASP A 400 -8.85 -15.83 -13.70
C ASP A 400 -8.76 -14.39 -14.24
N LEU A 401 -8.44 -13.45 -13.36
CA LEU A 401 -8.27 -12.04 -13.69
C LEU A 401 -6.86 -11.78 -14.26
N PHE A 402 -6.82 -11.03 -15.36
CA PHE A 402 -5.60 -10.48 -15.93
C PHE A 402 -5.73 -8.98 -16.06
N MET A 403 -4.73 -8.24 -15.56
CA MET A 403 -4.68 -6.79 -15.70
C MET A 403 -3.83 -6.43 -16.92
N SER A 404 -4.36 -5.55 -17.77
CA SER A 404 -3.62 -5.03 -18.92
C SER A 404 -2.84 -3.78 -18.54
N ASP A 405 -3.47 -2.77 -17.95
CA ASP A 405 -2.84 -1.54 -17.44
C ASP A 405 -3.84 -0.67 -16.67
N ARG A 406 -3.40 0.52 -16.24
CA ARG A 406 -4.29 1.59 -15.77
C ARG A 406 -4.86 2.38 -16.93
N LYS A 407 -6.16 2.69 -16.89
CA LYS A 407 -6.83 3.49 -17.91
C LYS A 407 -6.14 4.84 -18.17
N ILE A 408 -5.60 5.46 -17.12
CA ILE A 408 -4.89 6.75 -17.19
C ILE A 408 -3.48 6.66 -17.82
N ASP A 409 -2.87 5.48 -17.77
CA ASP A 409 -1.52 5.26 -18.31
C ASP A 409 -1.54 4.66 -19.72
N MET A 410 -2.71 4.21 -20.19
CA MET A 410 -2.88 3.65 -21.53
C MET A 410 -2.54 4.68 -22.61
N ILE A 411 -1.68 4.28 -23.54
CA ILE A 411 -1.26 5.10 -24.67
C ILE A 411 -2.19 4.86 -25.84
N ILE A 412 -2.73 5.91 -26.44
CA ILE A 412 -3.58 5.82 -27.63
C ILE A 412 -2.78 6.32 -28.84
N SER A 413 -2.17 5.40 -29.57
CA SER A 413 -1.35 5.70 -30.73
C SER A 413 -2.04 5.28 -32.02
N GLY A 414 -2.42 6.23 -32.87
CA GLY A 414 -3.11 5.93 -34.14
C GLY A 414 -4.42 5.15 -33.98
N GLY A 415 -5.13 5.34 -32.86
CA GLY A 415 -6.36 4.62 -32.54
C GLY A 415 -6.14 3.22 -31.93
N VAL A 416 -4.88 2.83 -31.67
CA VAL A 416 -4.54 1.56 -31.04
C VAL A 416 -4.22 1.78 -29.57
N ASN A 417 -4.87 1.02 -28.69
CA ASN A 417 -4.57 1.01 -27.27
C ASN A 417 -3.29 0.24 -27.01
N ILE A 418 -2.30 0.90 -26.42
CA ILE A 418 -1.00 0.31 -26.05
C ILE A 418 -0.88 0.38 -24.55
N TYR A 419 -0.53 -0.75 -23.94
CA TYR A 419 -0.43 -0.89 -22.49
C TYR A 419 1.03 -0.81 -22.04
N PRO A 420 1.46 0.28 -21.34
CA PRO A 420 2.81 0.47 -20.88
C PRO A 420 3.41 -0.69 -20.08
N ALA A 421 2.64 -1.33 -19.21
CA ALA A 421 3.12 -2.40 -18.33
C ALA A 421 3.72 -3.59 -19.10
N GLU A 422 3.17 -3.94 -20.28
CA GLU A 422 3.71 -4.99 -21.14
C GLU A 422 5.11 -4.64 -21.64
N ILE A 423 5.31 -3.39 -22.03
CA ILE A 423 6.58 -2.90 -22.58
C ILE A 423 7.61 -2.74 -21.45
N GLU A 424 7.19 -2.23 -20.29
CA GLU A 424 8.03 -2.11 -19.08
C GLU A 424 8.55 -3.47 -18.63
N GLY A 425 7.70 -4.49 -18.64
CA GLY A 425 8.08 -5.86 -18.31
C GLY A 425 9.20 -6.39 -19.22
N VAL A 426 9.13 -6.10 -20.52
CA VAL A 426 10.17 -6.48 -21.49
C VAL A 426 11.44 -5.67 -21.30
N LEU A 427 11.33 -4.35 -21.07
CA LEU A 427 12.50 -3.49 -20.87
C LEU A 427 13.31 -3.91 -19.63
N VAL A 428 12.65 -4.22 -18.51
CA VAL A 428 13.33 -4.64 -17.27
C VAL A 428 14.02 -6.00 -17.40
N ALA A 429 13.65 -6.83 -18.35
CA ALA A 429 14.35 -8.09 -18.66
C ALA A 429 15.72 -7.87 -19.34
N HIS A 430 16.00 -6.68 -19.87
CA HIS A 430 17.30 -6.37 -20.48
C HIS A 430 18.38 -6.13 -19.39
N PRO A 431 19.59 -6.74 -19.51
CA PRO A 431 20.64 -6.64 -18.46
C PRO A 431 21.04 -5.21 -18.09
N ALA A 432 21.03 -4.29 -19.05
CA ALA A 432 21.39 -2.89 -18.83
C ALA A 432 20.29 -2.05 -18.14
N VAL A 433 19.07 -2.59 -17.98
CA VAL A 433 17.93 -1.87 -17.42
C VAL A 433 17.74 -2.23 -15.95
N ARG A 434 17.86 -1.22 -15.08
CA ARG A 434 17.53 -1.36 -13.65
C ARG A 434 16.05 -1.17 -13.43
N ASP A 435 15.47 -0.16 -14.08
CA ASP A 435 14.07 0.22 -13.95
C ASP A 435 13.59 0.91 -15.23
N ALA A 436 12.30 0.82 -15.53
CA ALA A 436 11.72 1.40 -16.73
C ALA A 436 10.34 2.00 -16.46
N ALA A 437 10.04 3.09 -17.16
CA ALA A 437 8.72 3.70 -17.26
C ALA A 437 8.37 3.91 -18.73
N VAL A 438 7.16 3.51 -19.12
CA VAL A 438 6.65 3.73 -20.49
C VAL A 438 5.40 4.60 -20.42
N PHE A 439 5.32 5.59 -21.30
CA PHE A 439 4.20 6.53 -21.36
C PHE A 439 4.05 7.14 -22.76
N GLY A 440 2.87 7.68 -23.02
CA GLY A 440 2.56 8.39 -24.27
C GLY A 440 3.10 9.82 -24.24
N ILE A 441 3.71 10.25 -25.33
CA ILE A 441 4.08 11.63 -25.57
C ILE A 441 3.35 12.12 -26.83
N PRO A 442 3.15 13.46 -26.99
CA PRO A 442 2.46 14.02 -28.16
C PRO A 442 3.12 13.61 -29.47
N ASN A 443 2.29 13.24 -30.44
CA ASN A 443 2.71 12.97 -31.82
C ASN A 443 1.64 13.50 -32.78
N ASP A 444 2.04 14.31 -33.76
CA ASP A 444 1.12 15.01 -34.66
C ASP A 444 0.32 14.06 -35.56
N ASP A 445 0.92 12.92 -35.96
CA ASP A 445 0.30 11.96 -36.88
C ASP A 445 -0.57 10.91 -36.14
N PHE A 446 -0.13 10.49 -34.94
CA PHE A 446 -0.73 9.36 -34.21
C PHE A 446 -1.48 9.78 -32.93
N GLY A 447 -1.48 11.08 -32.60
CA GLY A 447 -1.99 11.60 -31.34
C GLY A 447 -0.99 11.38 -30.20
N GLU A 448 -0.61 10.15 -29.96
CA GLU A 448 0.47 9.80 -29.01
C GLU A 448 1.46 8.83 -29.65
N GLU A 449 2.71 8.88 -29.17
CA GLU A 449 3.72 7.87 -29.46
C GLU A 449 4.31 7.29 -28.17
N VAL A 450 4.80 6.07 -28.27
CA VAL A 450 5.38 5.35 -27.13
C VAL A 450 6.78 5.87 -26.83
N LYS A 451 7.00 6.32 -25.60
CA LYS A 451 8.31 6.71 -25.06
C LYS A 451 8.66 5.88 -23.85
N ALA A 452 9.95 5.53 -23.71
CA ALA A 452 10.49 4.90 -22.52
C ALA A 452 11.45 5.83 -21.78
N ALA A 453 11.37 5.86 -20.45
CA ALA A 453 12.40 6.37 -19.56
C ALA A 453 13.05 5.17 -18.86
N ILE A 454 14.38 5.15 -18.77
CA ILE A 454 15.14 3.99 -18.29
C ILE A 454 16.17 4.45 -17.25
N GLU A 455 16.17 3.81 -16.09
CA GLU A 455 17.28 3.85 -15.15
C GLU A 455 18.23 2.68 -15.45
N LEU A 456 19.50 3.00 -15.66
CA LEU A 456 20.51 1.99 -16.02
C LEU A 456 20.95 1.16 -14.81
N ALA A 457 21.28 -0.09 -15.06
CA ALA A 457 21.95 -0.96 -14.10
C ALA A 457 23.43 -0.53 -13.93
N ASP A 458 24.03 -0.90 -12.79
CA ASP A 458 25.41 -0.57 -12.49
C ASP A 458 26.36 -1.15 -13.55
N GLY A 459 27.35 -0.36 -13.96
CA GLY A 459 28.32 -0.74 -14.99
C GLY A 459 27.91 -0.42 -16.43
N TYR A 460 26.73 0.14 -16.65
CA TYR A 460 26.30 0.62 -17.96
C TYR A 460 26.29 2.15 -18.02
N GLU A 461 26.68 2.67 -19.18
CA GLU A 461 26.72 4.11 -19.44
C GLU A 461 25.72 4.50 -20.54
N ALA A 462 25.09 5.66 -20.34
CA ALA A 462 24.12 6.20 -21.29
C ALA A 462 24.78 6.50 -22.65
N SER A 463 24.27 5.88 -23.71
CA SER A 463 24.75 6.10 -25.07
C SER A 463 23.67 5.80 -26.10
N ASP A 464 23.79 6.38 -27.30
CA ASP A 464 22.87 6.09 -28.39
C ASP A 464 23.01 4.64 -28.91
N ALA A 465 24.21 4.05 -28.78
CA ALA A 465 24.42 2.63 -29.08
C ALA A 465 23.62 1.73 -28.14
N LEU A 466 23.61 2.03 -26.83
CA LEU A 466 22.84 1.29 -25.84
C LEU A 466 21.34 1.47 -26.05
N LYS A 467 20.86 2.69 -26.43
CA LYS A 467 19.44 2.90 -26.80
C LYS A 467 19.04 1.99 -27.98
N ALA A 468 19.88 1.93 -29.01
CA ALA A 468 19.63 1.10 -30.18
C ALA A 468 19.60 -0.40 -29.83
N GLU A 469 20.51 -0.85 -28.96
CA GLU A 469 20.57 -2.22 -28.44
C GLU A 469 19.28 -2.59 -27.69
N ILE A 470 18.85 -1.75 -26.74
CA ILE A 470 17.62 -1.97 -25.95
C ILE A 470 16.40 -2.00 -26.88
N LEU A 471 16.29 -1.06 -27.83
CA LEU A 471 15.18 -1.05 -28.79
C LEU A 471 15.19 -2.28 -29.71
N ALA A 472 16.37 -2.77 -30.11
CA ALA A 472 16.49 -3.99 -30.88
C ALA A 472 16.02 -5.20 -30.06
N PHE A 473 16.42 -5.29 -28.80
CA PHE A 473 15.94 -6.33 -27.88
C PHE A 473 14.41 -6.32 -27.76
N VAL A 474 13.79 -5.17 -27.50
CA VAL A 474 12.33 -5.05 -27.40
C VAL A 474 11.64 -5.49 -28.70
N ARG A 475 12.22 -5.16 -29.88
CA ARG A 475 11.66 -5.57 -31.19
C ARG A 475 11.66 -7.08 -31.41
N THR A 476 12.51 -7.83 -30.72
CA THR A 476 12.48 -9.30 -30.82
C THR A 476 11.33 -9.94 -30.05
N LEU A 477 10.73 -9.20 -29.10
CA LEU A 477 9.73 -9.72 -28.15
C LEU A 477 8.36 -9.10 -28.31
N LEU A 478 8.26 -7.88 -28.90
CA LEU A 478 7.01 -7.15 -29.04
C LEU A 478 6.72 -6.75 -30.48
N ALA A 479 5.43 -6.60 -30.81
CA ALA A 479 4.98 -6.07 -32.08
C ALA A 479 5.50 -4.63 -32.29
N GLY A 480 5.83 -4.28 -33.54
CA GLY A 480 6.51 -3.03 -33.88
C GLY A 480 5.81 -1.75 -33.38
N TYR A 481 4.49 -1.72 -33.31
CA TYR A 481 3.73 -0.56 -32.83
C TYR A 481 3.83 -0.35 -31.30
N LYS A 482 4.25 -1.38 -30.53
CA LYS A 482 4.49 -1.33 -29.09
C LYS A 482 5.93 -0.90 -28.75
N VAL A 483 6.84 -0.97 -29.70
CA VAL A 483 8.25 -0.61 -29.46
C VAL A 483 8.36 0.89 -29.21
N PRO A 484 9.00 1.34 -28.11
CA PRO A 484 9.23 2.76 -27.89
C PRO A 484 9.93 3.41 -29.08
N ARG A 485 9.46 4.57 -29.50
CA ARG A 485 10.10 5.35 -30.56
C ARG A 485 11.35 6.08 -30.07
N SER A 486 11.38 6.36 -28.78
CA SER A 486 12.54 7.01 -28.14
C SER A 486 12.74 6.51 -26.70
N ILE A 487 14.01 6.60 -26.25
CA ILE A 487 14.42 6.28 -24.89
C ILE A 487 15.14 7.49 -24.30
N ASP A 488 14.80 7.86 -23.05
CA ASP A 488 15.59 8.74 -22.22
C ASP A 488 16.17 7.97 -21.05
N PHE A 489 17.41 8.33 -20.66
CA PHE A 489 18.04 7.76 -19.48
C PHE A 489 17.84 8.69 -18.30
N GLU A 490 17.33 8.16 -17.20
CA GLU A 490 17.10 8.87 -15.95
C GLU A 490 18.13 8.41 -14.89
N ALA A 491 18.57 9.35 -14.07
CA ALA A 491 19.50 9.02 -12.97
C ALA A 491 18.83 8.17 -11.89
N ALA A 492 17.52 8.35 -11.68
CA ALA A 492 16.68 7.55 -10.80
C ALA A 492 15.21 7.66 -11.25
N MET A 493 14.47 6.57 -11.14
CA MET A 493 13.02 6.58 -11.40
C MET A 493 12.26 7.27 -10.28
N PRO A 494 11.25 8.10 -10.58
CA PRO A 494 10.41 8.75 -9.57
C PRO A 494 9.45 7.72 -8.94
N ARG A 495 9.98 6.92 -8.02
CA ARG A 495 9.21 5.93 -7.26
C ARG A 495 8.93 6.39 -5.85
N GLN A 496 7.71 6.14 -5.41
CA GLN A 496 7.37 6.22 -4.00
C GLN A 496 8.11 5.13 -3.20
N PRO A 497 8.23 5.28 -1.88
CA PRO A 497 8.76 4.23 -1.00
C PRO A 497 8.00 2.89 -1.11
N THR A 498 6.73 2.92 -1.51
CA THR A 498 5.92 1.75 -1.88
C THR A 498 6.35 1.06 -3.17
N GLY A 499 7.31 1.63 -3.88
CA GLY A 499 7.64 1.18 -5.22
C GLY A 499 6.74 1.70 -6.34
N LYS A 500 5.63 2.38 -6.02
CA LYS A 500 4.73 2.95 -7.02
C LYS A 500 5.45 4.02 -7.84
N LEU A 501 5.45 3.85 -9.17
CA LEU A 501 6.05 4.78 -10.11
C LEU A 501 5.13 5.99 -10.36
N TYR A 502 5.69 7.20 -10.26
CA TYR A 502 5.01 8.43 -10.64
C TYR A 502 5.26 8.76 -12.12
N LYS A 503 4.68 7.99 -13.03
CA LYS A 503 4.80 8.21 -14.49
C LYS A 503 4.46 9.65 -14.90
N ARG A 504 3.52 10.29 -14.18
CA ARG A 504 3.13 11.68 -14.46
C ARG A 504 4.32 12.64 -14.43
N LEU A 505 5.25 12.51 -13.48
CA LEU A 505 6.42 13.39 -13.38
C LEU A 505 7.35 13.26 -14.59
N LEU A 506 7.37 12.11 -15.25
CA LEU A 506 8.13 11.89 -16.48
C LEU A 506 7.36 12.40 -17.70
N ARG A 507 6.07 12.03 -17.78
CA ARG A 507 5.19 12.34 -18.91
C ARG A 507 4.95 13.83 -19.07
N ASP A 508 4.64 14.55 -17.99
CA ASP A 508 4.25 15.97 -18.01
C ASP A 508 5.33 16.87 -18.64
N ARG A 509 6.61 16.48 -18.55
CA ARG A 509 7.73 17.19 -19.22
C ARG A 509 7.54 17.34 -20.75
N TYR A 510 6.80 16.42 -21.38
CA TYR A 510 6.56 16.40 -22.83
C TYR A 510 5.19 17.01 -23.22
N TRP A 511 4.30 17.17 -22.24
CA TRP A 511 2.97 17.74 -22.44
C TRP A 511 2.90 19.22 -22.07
N GLU A 512 3.96 19.81 -21.50
CA GLU A 512 4.04 21.24 -21.23
C GLU A 512 3.92 22.04 -22.53
N GLY A 513 2.88 22.91 -22.63
CA GLY A 513 2.63 23.74 -23.80
C GLY A 513 1.78 23.13 -24.92
N VAL A 514 1.44 21.85 -24.81
CA VAL A 514 0.51 21.17 -25.73
C VAL A 514 -0.85 21.15 -25.05
N GLY A 515 -1.76 22.05 -25.39
CA GLY A 515 -3.05 22.36 -24.75
C GLY A 515 -4.06 21.20 -24.67
N ARG A 516 -3.67 20.04 -24.18
CA ARG A 516 -4.52 18.90 -23.87
C ARG A 516 -4.50 18.67 -22.36
N SER A 517 -5.56 19.09 -21.66
CA SER A 517 -5.87 18.58 -20.32
C SER A 517 -6.48 17.18 -20.46
N ILE A 518 -5.79 16.17 -19.97
CA ILE A 518 -6.32 14.81 -19.77
C ILE A 518 -6.96 14.72 -18.39
#